data_41ffaa9313f66a280a08bbcbbf3d7357
#
_entry.id   41ffaa9313f66a280a08bbcbbf3d7357
#
_cell.length_a   1.000
_cell.length_b   1.000
_cell.length_c   1.000
_cell.angle_alpha   90.00
_cell.angle_beta   90.00
_cell.angle_gamma   90.00
#
_symmetry.space_group_name_H-M   'P 1'
#
loop_
_entity.id
_entity.type
_entity.pdbx_description
1 polymer ?
#
loop_
_entity_poly.entity_id
_entity_poly.type
_entity_poly.pdbx_seq_one_letter_code
_entity_poly.pdbx_strand_id
1 'polypeptide(L)'
;MAIAYAGIEVGLREVVLKDKPAAMLAASSKGTVPVLIETNGRVIDESLDVMAWALDQEDSDHWLNGEGLQDPLIDSCDNTFKHWLDRYKYAVRFPEQTEQWYRAQGECFLDQLEQLL
;
A
#
# COMPACT_ATOMS: atom_id res chain seq x y z
N MET A 1 -1.08 5.22 9.04
CA MET A 1 -0.64 4.54 10.28
C MET A 1 0.82 4.83 10.57
N ALA A 2 1.80 4.51 9.71
CA ALA A 2 3.23 4.76 9.97
C ALA A 2 3.57 6.20 10.35
N ILE A 3 3.04 7.21 9.65
CA ILE A 3 3.21 8.63 9.98
C ILE A 3 2.72 8.96 11.41
N ALA A 4 1.55 8.43 11.78
CA ALA A 4 1.00 8.64 13.12
C ALA A 4 1.80 7.90 14.21
N TYR A 5 2.29 6.71 13.89
CA TYR A 5 3.17 5.93 14.76
C TYR A 5 4.49 6.68 15.02
N ALA A 6 5.12 7.18 13.97
CA ALA A 6 6.35 7.97 14.07
C ALA A 6 6.14 9.38 14.68
N GLY A 7 4.93 9.74 15.06
CA GLY A 7 4.63 11.04 15.69
C GLY A 7 4.85 12.24 14.77
N ILE A 8 4.89 12.02 13.45
CA ILE A 8 5.16 13.08 12.49
C ILE A 8 3.91 13.91 12.26
N GLU A 9 4.01 15.23 12.44
CA GLU A 9 2.92 16.14 12.16
C GLU A 9 2.84 16.44 10.66
N VAL A 10 1.65 16.22 10.06
CA VAL A 10 1.38 16.45 8.64
C VAL A 10 0.08 17.21 8.42
N GLY A 11 0.04 18.04 7.40
CA GLY A 11 -1.20 18.66 6.91
C GLY A 11 -2.00 17.68 6.06
N LEU A 12 -3.01 17.00 6.65
CA LEU A 12 -3.85 16.05 5.92
C LEU A 12 -4.80 16.77 4.95
N ARG A 13 -4.84 16.32 3.70
CA ARG A 13 -5.79 16.72 2.68
C ARG A 13 -6.52 15.51 2.13
N GLU A 14 -7.77 15.34 2.49
CA GLU A 14 -8.63 14.33 1.91
C GLU A 14 -9.00 14.67 0.47
N VAL A 15 -9.05 13.66 -0.38
CA VAL A 15 -9.38 13.82 -1.80
C VAL A 15 -10.50 12.87 -2.22
N VAL A 16 -11.36 13.34 -3.11
CA VAL A 16 -12.35 12.50 -3.79
C VAL A 16 -11.71 11.91 -5.03
N LEU A 17 -11.50 10.59 -5.07
CA LEU A 17 -10.78 9.93 -6.16
C LEU A 17 -11.42 10.08 -7.54
N LYS A 18 -12.74 10.38 -7.60
CA LYS A 18 -13.46 10.66 -8.85
C LYS A 18 -13.27 12.11 -9.34
N ASP A 19 -12.82 13.00 -8.42
CA ASP A 19 -12.62 14.43 -8.70
C ASP A 19 -11.29 14.84 -8.05
N LYS A 20 -10.20 14.45 -8.70
CA LYS A 20 -8.84 14.65 -8.17
C LYS A 20 -8.43 16.11 -8.28
N PRO A 21 -7.97 16.75 -7.20
CA PRO A 21 -7.50 18.14 -7.24
C PRO A 21 -6.31 18.32 -8.21
N ALA A 22 -6.33 19.41 -8.97
CA ALA A 22 -5.25 19.73 -9.92
C ALA A 22 -3.87 19.80 -9.24
N ALA A 23 -3.79 20.27 -8.01
CA ALA A 23 -2.56 20.31 -7.22
C ALA A 23 -2.01 18.90 -6.92
N MET A 24 -2.88 17.91 -6.68
CA MET A 24 -2.47 16.51 -6.51
C MET A 24 -1.89 15.95 -7.80
N LEU A 25 -2.56 16.18 -8.94
CA LEU A 25 -2.10 15.71 -10.25
C LEU A 25 -0.81 16.38 -10.71
N ALA A 26 -0.60 17.65 -10.31
CA ALA A 26 0.65 18.35 -10.55
C ALA A 26 1.81 17.80 -9.71
N ALA A 27 1.53 17.32 -8.50
CA ALA A 27 2.53 16.69 -7.63
C ALA A 27 2.86 15.26 -8.06
N SER A 28 1.84 14.46 -8.39
CA SER A 28 2.01 13.09 -8.88
C SER A 28 1.06 12.81 -10.04
N SER A 29 1.63 12.59 -11.22
CA SER A 29 0.87 12.27 -12.44
C SER A 29 0.18 10.91 -12.40
N LYS A 30 0.56 10.02 -11.48
CA LYS A 30 -0.12 8.73 -11.25
C LYS A 30 -1.57 8.92 -10.85
N GLY A 31 -1.87 10.01 -10.12
CA GLY A 31 -3.22 10.29 -9.62
C GLY A 31 -3.74 9.23 -8.64
N THR A 32 -2.84 8.53 -7.96
CA THR A 32 -3.13 7.57 -6.89
C THR A 32 -2.88 8.19 -5.52
N VAL A 33 -3.40 7.58 -4.48
CA VAL A 33 -3.13 7.95 -3.08
C VAL A 33 -2.37 6.80 -2.40
N PRO A 34 -1.49 7.10 -1.46
CA PRO A 34 -1.15 8.42 -0.90
C PRO A 34 -0.22 9.25 -1.80
N VAL A 35 -0.19 10.57 -1.60
CA VAL A 35 0.84 11.47 -2.09
C VAL A 35 1.33 12.30 -0.92
N LEU A 36 2.59 12.16 -0.56
CA LEU A 36 3.26 12.95 0.47
C LEU A 36 4.16 13.98 -0.19
N ILE A 37 4.10 15.23 0.29
CA ILE A 37 4.99 16.30 -0.15
C ILE A 37 5.74 16.80 1.08
N GLU A 38 7.06 16.62 1.07
CA GLU A 38 7.93 17.13 2.13
C GLU A 38 8.06 18.67 2.04
N THR A 39 8.51 19.28 3.12
CA THR A 39 8.73 20.74 3.19
C THR A 39 9.78 21.24 2.20
N ASN A 40 10.71 20.40 1.77
CA ASN A 40 11.72 20.68 0.74
C ASN A 40 11.16 20.53 -0.70
N GLY A 41 9.90 20.11 -0.86
CA GLY A 41 9.24 19.90 -2.15
C GLY A 41 9.42 18.50 -2.74
N ARG A 42 10.12 17.57 -2.06
CA ARG A 42 10.20 16.17 -2.51
C ARG A 42 8.83 15.52 -2.42
N VAL A 43 8.48 14.77 -3.46
CA VAL A 43 7.20 14.03 -3.53
C VAL A 43 7.47 12.54 -3.36
N ILE A 44 6.65 11.88 -2.53
CA ILE A 44 6.63 10.44 -2.33
C ILE A 44 5.20 9.96 -2.58
N ASP A 45 4.99 9.10 -3.57
CA ASP A 45 3.66 8.72 -4.06
C ASP A 45 3.42 7.20 -4.11
N GLU A 46 4.28 6.42 -3.43
CA GLU A 46 4.06 5.02 -3.16
C GLU A 46 3.85 4.79 -1.65
N SER A 47 2.87 3.95 -1.30
CA SER A 47 2.50 3.73 0.11
C SER A 47 3.65 3.14 0.93
N LEU A 48 4.43 2.21 0.36
CA LEU A 48 5.60 1.62 1.03
C LEU A 48 6.70 2.65 1.24
N ASP A 49 6.96 3.52 0.25
CA ASP A 49 7.97 4.57 0.39
C ASP A 49 7.56 5.61 1.44
N VAL A 50 6.26 5.93 1.55
CA VAL A 50 5.75 6.80 2.62
C VAL A 50 5.91 6.13 3.98
N MET A 51 5.70 4.82 4.08
CA MET A 51 5.94 4.06 5.32
C MET A 51 7.43 4.08 5.68
N ALA A 52 8.31 3.78 4.72
CA ALA A 52 9.76 3.83 4.92
C ALA A 52 10.23 5.20 5.37
N TRP A 53 9.78 6.26 4.69
CA TRP A 53 10.10 7.63 5.05
C TRP A 53 9.69 7.98 6.48
N ALA A 54 8.54 7.50 6.94
CA ALA A 54 8.07 7.75 8.29
C ALA A 54 8.90 6.98 9.33
N LEU A 55 9.15 5.70 9.07
CA LEU A 55 9.90 4.82 9.98
C LEU A 55 11.41 5.14 10.02
N ASP A 56 11.96 5.74 8.97
CA ASP A 56 13.34 6.27 8.98
C ASP A 56 13.54 7.41 9.98
N GLN A 57 12.45 8.10 10.33
CA GLN A 57 12.50 9.17 11.34
C GLN A 57 12.31 8.67 12.77
N GLU A 58 11.43 7.70 12.97
CA GLU A 58 11.15 7.08 14.26
C GLU A 58 10.59 5.66 14.08
N ASP A 59 11.32 4.67 14.59
CA ASP A 59 10.93 3.25 14.54
C ASP A 59 11.35 2.53 15.84
N SER A 60 10.89 3.03 16.99
CA SER A 60 11.22 2.50 18.33
C SER A 60 10.79 1.04 18.54
N ASP A 61 9.74 0.60 17.87
CA ASP A 61 9.25 -0.78 17.93
C ASP A 61 9.84 -1.68 16.83
N HIS A 62 10.76 -1.14 16.05
CA HIS A 62 11.49 -1.88 15.01
C HIS A 62 10.58 -2.57 13.97
N TRP A 63 9.64 -1.83 13.39
CA TRP A 63 8.76 -2.35 12.32
C TRP A 63 9.53 -2.70 11.05
N LEU A 64 10.69 -2.07 10.81
CA LEU A 64 11.59 -2.39 9.69
C LEU A 64 12.65 -3.43 10.05
N ASN A 65 12.36 -4.36 10.96
CA ASN A 65 13.27 -5.46 11.29
C ASN A 65 13.52 -6.40 10.11
N GLY A 66 14.65 -7.11 10.16
CA GLY A 66 14.99 -8.12 9.17
C GLY A 66 15.27 -7.51 7.80
N GLU A 67 14.55 -7.98 6.78
CA GLU A 67 14.71 -7.53 5.39
C GLU A 67 14.02 -6.18 5.10
N GLY A 68 13.27 -5.66 6.08
CA GLY A 68 12.57 -4.38 5.97
C GLY A 68 11.58 -4.37 4.81
N LEU A 69 11.68 -3.37 3.93
CA LEU A 69 10.81 -3.26 2.74
C LEU A 69 11.11 -4.27 1.62
N GLN A 70 12.19 -5.04 1.76
CA GLN A 70 12.57 -6.09 0.81
C GLN A 70 12.08 -7.48 1.27
N ASP A 71 11.26 -7.53 2.33
CA ASP A 71 10.67 -8.78 2.80
C ASP A 71 9.89 -9.47 1.65
N PRO A 72 10.18 -10.74 1.34
CA PRO A 72 9.47 -11.50 0.31
C PRO A 72 7.96 -11.56 0.49
N LEU A 73 7.46 -11.41 1.73
CA LEU A 73 6.03 -11.33 2.00
C LEU A 73 5.40 -10.06 1.41
N ILE A 74 6.11 -8.94 1.41
CA ILE A 74 5.63 -7.69 0.80
C ILE A 74 5.50 -7.89 -0.70
N ASP A 75 6.51 -8.46 -1.35
CA ASP A 75 6.47 -8.77 -2.78
C ASP A 75 5.33 -9.75 -3.12
N SER A 76 5.17 -10.81 -2.32
CA SER A 76 4.07 -11.77 -2.49
C SER A 76 2.70 -11.11 -2.29
N CYS A 77 2.57 -10.21 -1.31
CA CYS A 77 1.35 -9.44 -1.10
C CYS A 77 1.03 -8.56 -2.32
N ASP A 78 2.01 -7.78 -2.79
CA ASP A 78 1.79 -6.78 -3.82
C ASP A 78 1.59 -7.38 -5.21
N ASN A 79 2.34 -8.41 -5.57
CA ASN A 79 2.34 -8.98 -6.90
C ASN A 79 1.43 -10.20 -7.06
N THR A 80 1.24 -11.00 -5.99
CA THR A 80 0.45 -12.23 -6.08
C THR A 80 -0.91 -12.08 -5.40
N PHE A 81 -0.93 -11.75 -4.12
CA PHE A 81 -2.19 -11.66 -3.36
C PHE A 81 -3.13 -10.60 -3.91
N LYS A 82 -2.63 -9.36 -4.11
CA LYS A 82 -3.46 -8.26 -4.64
C LYS A 82 -4.01 -8.57 -6.03
N HIS A 83 -3.26 -9.29 -6.87
CA HIS A 83 -3.73 -9.75 -8.17
C HIS A 83 -4.98 -10.65 -8.06
N TRP A 84 -4.96 -11.61 -7.14
CA TRP A 84 -6.11 -12.50 -6.91
C TRP A 84 -7.25 -11.79 -6.18
N LEU A 85 -6.92 -10.92 -5.22
CA LEU A 85 -7.89 -10.11 -4.51
C LEU A 85 -8.69 -9.22 -5.45
N ASP A 86 -8.06 -8.57 -6.42
CA ASP A 86 -8.76 -7.75 -7.41
C ASP A 86 -9.69 -8.58 -8.29
N ARG A 87 -9.26 -9.77 -8.71
CA ARG A 87 -10.11 -10.67 -9.48
C ARG A 87 -11.28 -11.20 -8.66
N TYR A 88 -11.07 -11.48 -7.40
CA TYR A 88 -12.15 -11.85 -6.48
C TYR A 88 -13.15 -10.70 -6.31
N LYS A 89 -12.66 -9.50 -5.96
CA LYS A 89 -13.51 -8.32 -5.71
C LYS A 89 -14.30 -7.86 -6.94
N TYR A 90 -13.74 -8.05 -8.10
CA TYR A 90 -14.29 -7.60 -9.37
C TYR A 90 -14.53 -8.76 -10.34
N ALA A 91 -14.95 -9.91 -9.84
CA ALA A 91 -15.12 -11.15 -10.62
C ALA A 91 -15.96 -10.97 -11.88
N VAL A 92 -16.92 -10.04 -11.88
CA VAL A 92 -17.71 -9.69 -13.08
C VAL A 92 -16.85 -9.20 -14.25
N ARG A 93 -15.66 -8.65 -13.98
CA ARG A 93 -14.69 -8.17 -15.00
C ARG A 93 -13.75 -9.27 -15.48
N PHE A 94 -13.71 -10.40 -14.77
CA PHE A 94 -12.80 -11.52 -14.99
C PHE A 94 -13.59 -12.83 -15.09
N PRO A 95 -14.36 -13.04 -16.19
CA PRO A 95 -15.26 -14.17 -16.32
C PRO A 95 -14.58 -15.52 -16.62
N GLU A 96 -13.22 -15.54 -16.70
CA GLU A 96 -12.44 -16.73 -17.02
C GLU A 96 -12.52 -17.81 -15.93
N GLN A 97 -12.73 -17.37 -14.67
CA GLN A 97 -12.87 -18.25 -13.52
C GLN A 97 -14.03 -17.78 -12.61
N THR A 98 -14.42 -18.63 -11.67
CA THR A 98 -15.43 -18.27 -10.67
C THR A 98 -14.84 -17.37 -9.57
N GLU A 99 -15.69 -16.59 -8.92
CA GLU A 99 -15.33 -15.79 -7.74
C GLU A 99 -14.67 -16.66 -6.65
N GLN A 100 -15.24 -17.85 -6.39
CA GLN A 100 -14.72 -18.80 -5.41
C GLN A 100 -13.33 -19.32 -5.79
N TRP A 101 -13.06 -19.49 -7.07
CA TRP A 101 -11.74 -19.90 -7.54
C TRP A 101 -10.71 -18.81 -7.27
N TYR A 102 -11.02 -17.55 -7.61
CA TYR A 102 -10.13 -16.42 -7.34
C TYR A 102 -9.89 -16.22 -5.85
N ARG A 103 -10.92 -16.38 -5.03
CA ARG A 103 -10.81 -16.34 -3.58
C ARG A 103 -9.82 -17.40 -3.06
N ALA A 104 -9.95 -18.65 -3.50
CA ALA A 104 -9.05 -19.73 -3.09
C ALA A 104 -7.58 -19.45 -3.45
N GLN A 105 -7.31 -18.78 -4.58
CA GLN A 105 -5.95 -18.36 -4.91
C GLN A 105 -5.40 -17.32 -3.93
N GLY A 106 -6.22 -16.36 -3.51
CA GLY A 106 -5.85 -15.36 -2.49
C GLY A 106 -5.64 -15.97 -1.10
N GLU A 107 -6.45 -16.96 -0.73
CA GLU A 107 -6.35 -17.65 0.57
C GLU A 107 -4.98 -18.31 0.79
N CYS A 108 -4.28 -18.74 -0.27
CA CYS A 108 -2.94 -19.31 -0.14
C CYS A 108 -1.93 -18.34 0.53
N PHE A 109 -2.03 -17.05 0.27
CA PHE A 109 -1.20 -16.04 0.93
C PHE A 109 -1.61 -15.84 2.39
N LEU A 110 -2.91 -15.87 2.69
CA LEU A 110 -3.42 -15.75 4.06
C LEU A 110 -3.00 -16.94 4.92
N ASP A 111 -3.03 -18.15 4.34
CA ASP A 111 -2.54 -19.37 5.01
C ASP A 111 -1.04 -19.28 5.32
N GLN A 112 -0.26 -18.66 4.43
CA GLN A 112 1.16 -18.41 4.67
C GLN A 112 1.36 -17.44 5.85
N LEU A 113 0.59 -16.37 5.93
CA LEU A 113 0.64 -15.43 7.06
C LEU A 113 0.24 -16.10 8.38
N GLU A 114 -0.81 -16.94 8.37
CA GLU A 114 -1.27 -17.67 9.55
C GLU A 114 -0.19 -18.61 10.13
N GLN A 115 0.68 -19.16 9.28
CA GLN A 115 1.79 -20.02 9.72
C GLN A 115 2.94 -19.24 10.36
N LEU A 116 3.00 -17.93 10.19
CA LEU A 116 4.05 -17.06 10.73
C LEU A 116 3.65 -16.42 12.06
N LEU A 117 2.38 -16.47 12.43
CA LEU A 117 1.82 -15.97 13.68
C LEU A 117 1.84 -17.03 14.78
#